data_d76173f82b1720afef0e25002b011051
#
_entry.id   d76173f82b1720afef0e25002b011051
#
_cell.length_a   1.000
_cell.length_b   1.000
_cell.length_c   1.000
_cell.angle_alpha   90.00
_cell.angle_beta   90.00
_cell.angle_gamma   90.00
#
_symmetry.space_group_name_H-M   'P 1'
#
loop_
_entity.id
_entity.type
_entity.pdbx_description
1 polymer ?
#
loop_
_entity_poly.entity_id
_entity_poly.type
_entity_poly.pdbx_seq_one_letter_code
_entity_poly.pdbx_strand_id
1 'polypeptide(L)'
;TPPVIPGLGSSGGFEMQLEARGEATFDNLVDAADTLMYYASKRKELAGLSSSLQSEIPQLYFDVDRDKVKMLGVPLADVFSTMKAYTGSVYVNDFNMFNRIYKVYIQAEAPYREHKDNINLFFVKASNGAMVPLTSLGNASYTTGPGSIKRFNMFTTAVIRGAAAQGYSSGQAMEIMEQIARDHLPDNIGLEWSGLSYQEKQAGGQTGMVMALVFLFVFLFLAAQYESWTVPIAVLLSLPVAALGAYLGVWVCGLENDVYFQIGLVMLVGLAAKNAILIVEFAKVQVDKGEDLVQSAIYAAKLRFRPILMTSLAFVLGMLPMVLASGPGSASRQAIGTGVFFGMIFAIVFGIILVPFFFVMVYKTKSKILKYKKS
;
A
#
# COMPACT_ATOMS: atom_id res chain seq x y z
N THR A 1 -14.69 5.59 2.31
CA THR A 1 -13.72 6.47 2.99
C THR A 1 -12.36 6.28 2.34
N PRO A 2 -11.60 7.36 2.08
CA PRO A 2 -10.25 7.22 1.59
C PRO A 2 -9.40 6.41 2.58
N PRO A 3 -8.33 5.72 2.11
CA PRO A 3 -7.46 4.96 2.98
C PRO A 3 -6.83 5.88 4.04
N VAL A 4 -6.64 5.34 5.24
CA VAL A 4 -6.11 6.07 6.41
C VAL A 4 -4.71 6.62 6.14
N ILE A 5 -3.95 5.96 5.28
CA ILE A 5 -2.63 6.42 4.84
C ILE A 5 -2.71 6.72 3.34
N PRO A 6 -2.40 7.95 2.88
CA PRO A 6 -2.39 8.29 1.47
C PRO A 6 -1.46 7.36 0.67
N GLY A 7 -1.94 6.83 -0.44
CA GLY A 7 -1.21 5.86 -1.27
C GLY A 7 -1.35 4.40 -0.87
N LEU A 8 -1.93 4.10 0.30
CA LEU A 8 -2.16 2.75 0.79
C LEU A 8 -3.64 2.36 0.60
N GLY A 9 -3.92 1.33 -0.18
CA GLY A 9 -5.24 0.68 -0.18
C GLY A 9 -6.20 1.08 -1.30
N SER A 10 -5.74 1.67 -2.41
CA SER A 10 -6.59 1.87 -3.60
C SER A 10 -6.60 0.64 -4.52
N SER A 11 -5.57 -0.20 -4.49
CA SER A 11 -5.52 -1.52 -5.14
C SER A 11 -4.39 -2.33 -4.52
N GLY A 12 -4.62 -3.62 -4.27
CA GLY A 12 -3.52 -4.54 -3.96
C GLY A 12 -2.56 -4.61 -5.16
N GLY A 13 -1.26 -4.76 -4.88
CA GLY A 13 -0.26 -4.86 -5.92
C GLY A 13 0.90 -3.88 -5.73
N PHE A 14 1.85 -3.92 -6.67
CA PHE A 14 3.02 -3.05 -6.67
C PHE A 14 2.92 -1.93 -7.71
N GLU A 15 3.60 -0.83 -7.42
CA GLU A 15 3.78 0.29 -8.35
C GLU A 15 5.26 0.67 -8.45
N MET A 16 5.80 0.58 -9.66
CA MET A 16 7.18 0.82 -9.99
C MET A 16 7.29 1.95 -11.01
N GLN A 17 8.26 2.82 -10.84
CA GLN A 17 8.60 3.91 -11.76
C GLN A 17 9.86 3.52 -12.53
N LEU A 18 9.76 3.49 -13.85
CA LEU A 18 10.94 3.46 -14.72
C LEU A 18 11.30 4.89 -15.07
N GLU A 19 12.52 5.31 -14.82
CA GLU A 19 12.99 6.68 -15.01
C GLU A 19 14.01 6.76 -16.14
N ALA A 20 13.78 7.62 -17.11
CA ALA A 20 14.79 7.98 -18.10
C ALA A 20 15.84 8.89 -17.45
N ARG A 21 17.03 8.37 -17.17
CA ARG A 21 18.13 9.08 -16.54
C ARG A 21 19.22 9.46 -17.55
N GLY A 22 19.98 10.51 -17.25
CA GLY A 22 21.07 10.99 -18.11
C GLY A 22 20.59 11.40 -19.50
N GLU A 23 21.13 10.78 -20.53
CA GLU A 23 20.79 11.05 -21.93
C GLU A 23 19.66 10.16 -22.49
N ALA A 24 18.96 9.41 -21.62
CA ALA A 24 17.87 8.56 -22.05
C ALA A 24 16.71 9.39 -22.61
N THR A 25 16.29 9.06 -23.83
CA THR A 25 15.16 9.68 -24.51
C THR A 25 13.83 9.05 -24.10
N PHE A 26 12.72 9.66 -24.52
CA PHE A 26 11.39 9.08 -24.34
C PHE A 26 11.28 7.72 -25.05
N ASP A 27 11.86 7.56 -26.22
CA ASP A 27 11.82 6.30 -26.98
C ASP A 27 12.59 5.19 -26.25
N ASN A 28 13.74 5.51 -25.63
CA ASN A 28 14.45 4.54 -24.78
C ASN A 28 13.61 4.08 -23.59
N LEU A 29 12.78 4.97 -23.04
CA LEU A 29 11.87 4.62 -21.96
C LEU A 29 10.73 3.72 -22.44
N VAL A 30 10.21 3.94 -23.66
CA VAL A 30 9.20 3.08 -24.30
C VAL A 30 9.76 1.67 -24.49
N ASP A 31 10.92 1.54 -25.13
CA ASP A 31 11.59 0.27 -25.38
C ASP A 31 11.89 -0.49 -24.08
N ALA A 32 12.32 0.23 -23.05
CA ALA A 32 12.59 -0.35 -21.73
C ALA A 32 11.31 -0.84 -21.04
N ALA A 33 10.22 -0.07 -21.12
CA ALA A 33 8.95 -0.45 -20.56
C ALA A 33 8.39 -1.70 -21.25
N ASP A 34 8.46 -1.77 -22.60
CA ASP A 34 7.99 -2.90 -23.37
C ASP A 34 8.85 -4.15 -23.11
N THR A 35 10.17 -3.99 -23.03
CA THR A 35 11.10 -5.07 -22.66
C THR A 35 10.77 -5.63 -21.29
N LEU A 36 10.61 -4.76 -20.28
CA LEU A 36 10.26 -5.18 -18.92
C LEU A 36 8.92 -5.91 -18.89
N MET A 37 7.89 -5.35 -19.54
CA MET A 37 6.56 -5.95 -19.62
C MET A 37 6.58 -7.32 -20.31
N TYR A 38 7.39 -7.47 -21.37
CA TYR A 38 7.55 -8.74 -22.08
C TYR A 38 8.15 -9.84 -21.20
N TYR A 39 9.24 -9.57 -20.48
CA TYR A 39 9.85 -10.54 -19.59
C TYR A 39 9.00 -10.79 -18.33
N ALA A 40 8.38 -9.75 -17.79
CA ALA A 40 7.48 -9.87 -16.64
C ALA A 40 6.24 -10.72 -16.93
N SER A 41 5.66 -10.59 -18.14
CA SER A 41 4.48 -11.39 -18.54
C SER A 41 4.74 -12.89 -18.63
N LYS A 42 5.99 -13.31 -18.76
CA LYS A 42 6.41 -14.72 -18.77
C LYS A 42 6.56 -15.34 -17.38
N ARG A 43 6.52 -14.54 -16.34
CA ARG A 43 6.68 -14.99 -14.96
C ARG A 43 5.34 -15.39 -14.36
N LYS A 44 5.27 -16.59 -13.80
CA LYS A 44 4.08 -17.15 -13.15
C LYS A 44 3.73 -16.43 -11.83
N GLU A 45 4.72 -15.79 -11.25
CA GLU A 45 4.65 -15.11 -9.97
C GLU A 45 3.97 -13.74 -10.07
N LEU A 46 3.81 -13.22 -11.29
CA LEU A 46 3.29 -11.89 -11.57
C LEU A 46 1.91 -11.97 -12.22
N ALA A 47 1.03 -11.05 -11.87
CA ALA A 47 -0.32 -10.93 -12.42
C ALA A 47 -0.74 -9.47 -12.58
N GLY A 48 -1.71 -9.21 -13.47
CA GLY A 48 -2.32 -7.89 -13.62
C GLY A 48 -1.36 -6.79 -14.05
N LEU A 49 -0.32 -7.15 -14.82
CA LEU A 49 0.68 -6.20 -15.30
C LEU A 49 0.09 -5.14 -16.23
N SER A 50 0.42 -3.88 -16.00
CA SER A 50 0.03 -2.76 -16.85
C SER A 50 1.08 -1.65 -16.85
N SER A 51 1.23 -0.98 -17.97
CA SER A 51 2.05 0.22 -18.12
C SER A 51 1.17 1.45 -18.27
N SER A 52 1.54 2.56 -17.64
CA SER A 52 0.87 3.85 -17.88
C SER A 52 1.37 4.56 -19.11
N LEU A 53 2.42 4.04 -19.74
CA LEU A 53 3.02 4.64 -20.92
C LEU A 53 2.18 4.26 -22.15
N GLN A 54 1.63 5.27 -22.80
CA GLN A 54 0.93 5.16 -24.07
C GLN A 54 1.69 6.01 -25.08
N SER A 55 2.55 5.37 -25.86
CA SER A 55 3.46 6.05 -26.81
C SER A 55 2.81 6.31 -28.15
N GLU A 56 1.87 5.48 -28.57
CA GLU A 56 1.30 5.46 -29.91
C GLU A 56 -0.18 5.83 -29.95
N ILE A 57 -0.56 6.91 -29.27
CA ILE A 57 -1.94 7.40 -29.39
C ILE A 57 -2.09 8.14 -30.73
N PRO A 58 -3.07 7.75 -31.57
CA PRO A 58 -3.37 8.49 -32.78
C PRO A 58 -3.73 9.93 -32.45
N GLN A 59 -3.05 10.86 -33.10
CA GLN A 59 -3.22 12.30 -32.92
C GLN A 59 -3.45 12.97 -34.27
N LEU A 60 -4.14 14.09 -34.27
CA LEU A 60 -4.26 14.95 -35.44
C LEU A 60 -3.31 16.12 -35.27
N TYR A 61 -2.27 16.17 -36.12
CA TYR A 61 -1.31 17.27 -36.19
C TYR A 61 -1.79 18.28 -37.20
N PHE A 62 -1.86 19.53 -36.81
CA PHE A 62 -2.15 20.63 -37.73
C PHE A 62 -0.90 21.49 -37.91
N ASP A 63 -0.31 21.39 -39.10
CA ASP A 63 0.85 22.18 -39.49
C ASP A 63 0.41 23.57 -39.98
N VAL A 64 0.66 24.57 -39.14
CA VAL A 64 0.27 25.97 -39.41
C VAL A 64 1.31 26.68 -40.24
N ASP A 65 0.94 27.15 -41.45
CA ASP A 65 1.74 28.01 -42.27
C ASP A 65 1.72 29.45 -41.70
N ARG A 66 2.73 29.74 -40.88
CA ARG A 66 2.83 31.03 -40.16
C ARG A 66 2.96 32.24 -41.08
N ASP A 67 3.51 32.05 -42.28
CA ASP A 67 3.66 33.14 -43.27
C ASP A 67 2.31 33.47 -43.88
N LYS A 68 1.52 32.46 -44.25
CA LYS A 68 0.13 32.67 -44.74
C LYS A 68 -0.75 33.31 -43.67
N VAL A 69 -0.63 32.87 -42.42
CA VAL A 69 -1.38 33.44 -41.29
C VAL A 69 -1.11 34.94 -41.18
N LYS A 70 0.16 35.36 -41.27
CA LYS A 70 0.56 36.77 -41.24
C LYS A 70 0.10 37.54 -42.49
N MET A 71 0.25 36.94 -43.66
CA MET A 71 -0.18 37.58 -44.93
C MET A 71 -1.69 37.85 -44.97
N LEU A 72 -2.50 36.94 -44.41
CA LEU A 72 -3.95 37.09 -44.33
C LEU A 72 -4.40 37.92 -43.12
N GLY A 73 -3.46 38.46 -42.34
CA GLY A 73 -3.75 39.32 -41.20
C GLY A 73 -4.50 38.64 -40.06
N VAL A 74 -4.28 37.31 -39.92
CA VAL A 74 -4.91 36.53 -38.84
C VAL A 74 -3.96 36.47 -37.63
N PRO A 75 -4.39 36.80 -36.42
CA PRO A 75 -3.55 36.60 -35.25
C PRO A 75 -3.31 35.09 -35.00
N LEU A 76 -2.06 34.69 -34.81
CA LEU A 76 -1.70 33.27 -34.62
C LEU A 76 -2.35 32.67 -33.39
N ALA A 77 -2.55 33.46 -32.33
CA ALA A 77 -3.25 33.05 -31.10
C ALA A 77 -4.71 32.67 -31.40
N ASP A 78 -5.38 33.40 -32.33
CA ASP A 78 -6.77 33.11 -32.67
C ASP A 78 -6.91 31.83 -33.48
N VAL A 79 -5.91 31.47 -34.30
CA VAL A 79 -5.87 30.17 -34.97
C VAL A 79 -5.89 29.03 -33.97
N PHE A 80 -4.98 29.06 -32.99
CA PHE A 80 -4.91 28.00 -31.98
C PHE A 80 -6.10 28.01 -31.01
N SER A 81 -6.61 29.17 -30.62
CA SER A 81 -7.79 29.27 -29.75
C SER A 81 -9.04 28.72 -30.43
N THR A 82 -9.20 29.01 -31.73
CA THR A 82 -10.29 28.47 -32.54
C THR A 82 -10.20 26.95 -32.66
N MET A 83 -9.04 26.43 -33.02
CA MET A 83 -8.83 24.99 -33.06
C MET A 83 -9.14 24.34 -31.72
N LYS A 84 -8.61 24.87 -30.63
CA LYS A 84 -8.89 24.38 -29.28
C LYS A 84 -10.39 24.37 -28.95
N ALA A 85 -11.10 25.42 -29.33
CA ALA A 85 -12.56 25.55 -29.09
C ALA A 85 -13.36 24.50 -29.83
N TYR A 86 -13.06 24.26 -31.10
CA TYR A 86 -13.82 23.33 -31.93
C TYR A 86 -13.46 21.88 -31.76
N THR A 87 -12.14 21.55 -31.76
CA THR A 87 -11.66 20.16 -31.73
C THR A 87 -11.46 19.60 -30.31
N GLY A 88 -11.04 20.46 -29.38
CA GLY A 88 -10.86 20.12 -27.99
C GLY A 88 -12.05 20.51 -27.13
N SER A 89 -11.84 21.44 -26.25
CA SER A 89 -12.87 22.14 -25.49
C SER A 89 -12.32 23.40 -24.86
N VAL A 90 -13.17 24.41 -24.69
CA VAL A 90 -12.81 25.62 -23.95
C VAL A 90 -13.65 25.69 -22.69
N TYR A 91 -13.00 25.78 -21.58
CA TYR A 91 -13.65 26.10 -20.32
C TYR A 91 -14.07 27.58 -20.33
N VAL A 92 -15.34 27.82 -20.06
CA VAL A 92 -15.95 29.15 -20.13
C VAL A 92 -16.17 29.72 -18.74
N ASN A 93 -16.85 28.97 -17.87
CA ASN A 93 -17.22 29.40 -16.54
C ASN A 93 -17.69 28.22 -15.69
N ASP A 94 -17.96 28.49 -14.40
CA ASP A 94 -18.60 27.58 -13.47
C ASP A 94 -19.98 28.10 -13.08
N PHE A 95 -20.90 27.19 -12.71
CA PHE A 95 -22.13 27.53 -12.02
C PHE A 95 -22.40 26.56 -10.86
N ASN A 96 -23.06 27.08 -9.83
CA ASN A 96 -23.41 26.29 -8.66
C ASN A 96 -24.84 25.80 -8.77
N MET A 97 -25.06 24.49 -8.68
CA MET A 97 -26.36 23.84 -8.62
C MET A 97 -26.32 22.63 -7.70
N PHE A 98 -27.37 22.41 -6.91
CA PHE A 98 -27.48 21.28 -5.97
C PHE A 98 -26.24 21.12 -5.06
N ASN A 99 -25.69 22.22 -4.57
CA ASN A 99 -24.51 22.28 -3.70
C ASN A 99 -23.23 21.69 -4.34
N ARG A 100 -23.14 21.69 -5.68
CA ARG A 100 -21.98 21.26 -6.48
C ARG A 100 -21.62 22.33 -7.49
N ILE A 101 -20.33 22.41 -7.82
CA ILE A 101 -19.79 23.28 -8.87
C ILE A 101 -19.79 22.50 -10.17
N TYR A 102 -20.48 23.04 -11.18
CA TYR A 102 -20.52 22.50 -12.54
C TYR A 102 -19.69 23.39 -13.46
N LYS A 103 -18.79 22.76 -14.20
CA LYS A 103 -17.96 23.47 -15.18
C LYS A 103 -18.63 23.47 -16.54
N VAL A 104 -18.64 24.64 -17.19
CA VAL A 104 -19.17 24.83 -18.53
C VAL A 104 -18.05 24.76 -19.54
N TYR A 105 -18.15 23.83 -20.47
CA TYR A 105 -17.23 23.69 -21.59
C TYR A 105 -17.98 23.86 -22.91
N ILE A 106 -17.36 24.54 -23.88
CA ILE A 106 -17.86 24.69 -25.25
C ILE A 106 -16.93 23.90 -26.19
N GLN A 107 -17.53 23.12 -27.09
CA GLN A 107 -16.84 22.39 -28.16
C GLN A 107 -17.80 22.20 -29.34
N ALA A 108 -17.27 21.86 -30.52
CA ALA A 108 -18.11 21.43 -31.62
C ALA A 108 -18.80 20.10 -31.32
N GLU A 109 -20.00 19.86 -31.85
CA GLU A 109 -20.65 18.55 -31.79
C GLU A 109 -19.84 17.50 -32.51
N ALA A 110 -19.99 16.22 -32.09
CA ALA A 110 -19.20 15.10 -32.59
C ALA A 110 -19.18 15.02 -34.14
N PRO A 111 -20.28 15.08 -34.87
CA PRO A 111 -20.27 14.98 -36.34
C PRO A 111 -19.37 16.01 -37.04
N TYR A 112 -19.15 17.17 -36.41
CA TYR A 112 -18.35 18.26 -36.99
C TYR A 112 -16.86 18.17 -36.60
N ARG A 113 -16.43 17.18 -35.81
CA ARG A 113 -15.02 17.00 -35.37
C ARG A 113 -14.50 15.56 -35.46
N GLU A 114 -15.28 14.61 -36.02
CA GLU A 114 -14.90 13.20 -36.11
C GLU A 114 -13.86 12.94 -37.20
N HIS A 115 -13.86 13.74 -38.28
CA HIS A 115 -12.97 13.56 -39.41
C HIS A 115 -12.01 14.75 -39.58
N LYS A 116 -10.79 14.48 -40.04
CA LYS A 116 -9.79 15.55 -40.31
C LYS A 116 -10.30 16.60 -41.29
N ASP A 117 -11.13 16.17 -42.24
CA ASP A 117 -11.66 17.06 -43.30
C ASP A 117 -12.70 18.09 -42.75
N ASN A 118 -13.22 17.83 -41.56
CA ASN A 118 -14.13 18.77 -40.90
C ASN A 118 -13.47 20.09 -40.48
N ILE A 119 -12.14 20.17 -40.51
CA ILE A 119 -11.36 21.41 -40.32
C ILE A 119 -11.77 22.46 -41.35
N ASN A 120 -12.27 22.06 -42.55
CA ASN A 120 -12.81 22.93 -43.58
C ASN A 120 -14.01 23.79 -43.08
N LEU A 121 -14.72 23.32 -42.06
CA LEU A 121 -15.91 24.00 -41.51
C LEU A 121 -15.54 25.06 -40.47
N PHE A 122 -14.27 25.18 -40.09
CA PHE A 122 -13.85 26.10 -39.04
C PHE A 122 -13.19 27.35 -39.66
N PHE A 123 -13.61 28.49 -39.14
CA PHE A 123 -13.18 29.80 -39.62
C PHE A 123 -12.56 30.59 -38.47
N VAL A 124 -11.51 31.36 -38.81
CA VAL A 124 -10.90 32.31 -37.87
C VAL A 124 -11.08 33.72 -38.42
N LYS A 125 -11.31 34.67 -37.54
CA LYS A 125 -11.52 36.07 -37.87
C LYS A 125 -10.15 36.76 -38.07
N ALA A 126 -9.93 37.34 -39.25
CA ALA A 126 -8.78 38.18 -39.51
C ALA A 126 -8.94 39.59 -38.92
N SER A 127 -7.86 40.36 -38.79
CA SER A 127 -7.86 41.71 -38.20
C SER A 127 -8.71 42.69 -38.96
N ASN A 128 -8.92 42.47 -40.30
CA ASN A 128 -9.81 43.27 -41.15
C ASN A 128 -11.28 42.85 -41.05
N GLY A 129 -11.63 41.87 -40.19
CA GLY A 129 -12.98 41.37 -40.04
C GLY A 129 -13.39 40.21 -40.94
N ALA A 130 -12.55 39.85 -41.95
CA ALA A 130 -12.83 38.73 -42.84
C ALA A 130 -12.74 37.39 -42.14
N MET A 131 -13.59 36.40 -42.50
CA MET A 131 -13.56 35.03 -42.00
C MET A 131 -12.69 34.16 -42.92
N VAL A 132 -11.61 33.63 -42.39
CA VAL A 132 -10.62 32.82 -43.12
C VAL A 132 -10.78 31.36 -42.69
N PRO A 133 -10.98 30.39 -43.61
CA PRO A 133 -11.09 29.00 -43.28
C PRO A 133 -9.70 28.47 -42.79
N LEU A 134 -9.72 27.60 -41.76
CA LEU A 134 -8.48 27.03 -41.18
C LEU A 134 -7.63 26.29 -42.22
N THR A 135 -8.25 25.64 -43.18
CA THR A 135 -7.56 24.94 -44.27
C THR A 135 -6.70 25.83 -45.16
N SER A 136 -7.00 27.15 -45.24
CA SER A 136 -6.14 28.12 -45.91
C SER A 136 -4.89 28.44 -45.11
N LEU A 137 -4.86 28.13 -43.81
CA LEU A 137 -3.81 28.50 -42.89
C LEU A 137 -2.85 27.35 -42.57
N GLY A 138 -3.18 26.12 -42.97
CA GLY A 138 -2.36 24.93 -42.68
C GLY A 138 -2.99 23.64 -43.16
N ASN A 139 -2.29 22.54 -42.90
CA ASN A 139 -2.70 21.19 -43.26
C ASN A 139 -2.82 20.29 -42.05
N ALA A 140 -3.85 19.42 -42.03
CA ALA A 140 -4.03 18.40 -41.01
C ALA A 140 -3.49 17.05 -41.50
N SER A 141 -2.72 16.38 -40.67
CA SER A 141 -2.20 15.04 -40.91
C SER A 141 -2.35 14.18 -39.67
N TYR A 142 -2.53 12.87 -39.87
CA TYR A 142 -2.49 11.93 -38.75
C TYR A 142 -1.04 11.68 -38.36
N THR A 143 -0.81 11.65 -37.06
CA THR A 143 0.45 11.27 -36.44
C THR A 143 0.19 10.40 -35.23
N THR A 144 1.22 9.80 -34.66
CA THR A 144 1.18 9.10 -33.40
C THR A 144 2.06 9.81 -32.39
N GLY A 145 1.69 9.77 -31.14
CA GLY A 145 2.48 10.38 -30.09
C GLY A 145 1.99 10.05 -28.69
N PRO A 146 2.73 10.41 -27.66
CA PRO A 146 2.34 10.15 -26.28
C PRO A 146 1.12 10.99 -25.88
N GLY A 147 0.16 10.34 -25.23
CA GLY A 147 -1.02 11.05 -24.70
C GLY A 147 -0.70 11.95 -23.51
N SER A 148 0.25 11.53 -22.69
CA SER A 148 0.81 12.30 -21.59
C SER A 148 2.21 11.83 -21.23
N ILE A 149 3.06 12.77 -20.86
CA ILE A 149 4.40 12.48 -20.34
C ILE A 149 4.40 12.79 -18.85
N LYS A 150 4.61 11.76 -18.02
CA LYS A 150 4.70 11.90 -16.57
C LYS A 150 6.16 12.06 -16.15
N ARG A 151 6.37 12.75 -15.04
CA ARG A 151 7.68 12.86 -14.40
C ARG A 151 7.60 12.45 -12.96
N PHE A 152 8.62 11.74 -12.51
CA PHE A 152 8.83 11.37 -11.12
C PHE A 152 10.28 11.70 -10.76
N ASN A 153 10.54 12.32 -9.63
CA ASN A 153 11.86 12.81 -9.23
C ASN A 153 12.58 13.65 -10.32
N MET A 154 11.81 14.44 -11.07
CA MET A 154 12.27 15.25 -12.20
C MET A 154 12.61 14.48 -13.49
N PHE A 155 12.68 13.15 -13.47
CA PHE A 155 12.88 12.30 -14.63
C PHE A 155 11.58 12.00 -15.37
N THR A 156 11.64 11.85 -16.69
CA THR A 156 10.52 11.30 -17.45
C THR A 156 10.32 9.85 -17.05
N THR A 157 9.09 9.44 -16.75
CA THR A 157 8.82 8.14 -16.14
C THR A 157 7.67 7.38 -16.80
N ALA A 158 7.80 6.05 -16.79
CA ALA A 158 6.73 5.09 -17.05
C ALA A 158 6.33 4.39 -15.75
N VAL A 159 5.05 4.43 -15.41
CA VAL A 159 4.54 3.73 -14.24
C VAL A 159 4.14 2.32 -14.62
N ILE A 160 4.80 1.34 -14.05
CA ILE A 160 4.46 -0.08 -14.19
C ILE A 160 3.72 -0.53 -12.93
N ARG A 161 2.56 -1.13 -13.15
CA ARG A 161 1.74 -1.70 -12.07
C ARG A 161 1.55 -3.18 -12.30
N GLY A 162 1.45 -3.90 -11.20
CA GLY A 162 1.17 -5.32 -11.22
C GLY A 162 0.85 -5.81 -9.81
N ALA A 163 0.56 -7.09 -9.69
CA ALA A 163 0.32 -7.76 -8.42
C ALA A 163 1.07 -9.09 -8.37
N ALA A 164 1.27 -9.62 -7.17
CA ALA A 164 1.69 -11.00 -7.01
C ALA A 164 0.57 -11.94 -7.51
N ALA A 165 0.96 -13.02 -8.18
CA ALA A 165 0.02 -14.09 -8.53
C ALA A 165 -0.38 -14.87 -7.27
N GLN A 166 -1.49 -15.59 -7.33
CA GLN A 166 -1.99 -16.38 -6.21
C GLN A 166 -0.91 -17.35 -5.68
N GLY A 167 -0.61 -17.28 -4.40
CA GLY A 167 0.41 -18.09 -3.73
C GLY A 167 1.80 -17.45 -3.63
N TYR A 168 1.98 -16.24 -4.15
CA TYR A 168 3.22 -15.47 -4.05
C TYR A 168 2.99 -14.19 -3.26
N SER A 169 4.02 -13.71 -2.57
CA SER A 169 3.94 -12.45 -1.82
C SER A 169 4.29 -11.23 -2.68
N SER A 170 3.81 -10.04 -2.27
CA SER A 170 4.16 -8.77 -2.93
C SER A 170 5.67 -8.53 -2.93
N GLY A 171 6.38 -8.87 -1.85
CA GLY A 171 7.84 -8.79 -1.76
C GLY A 171 8.56 -9.65 -2.80
N GLN A 172 8.08 -10.91 -3.02
CA GLN A 172 8.61 -11.79 -4.07
C GLN A 172 8.37 -11.22 -5.47
N ALA A 173 7.17 -10.68 -5.71
CA ALA A 173 6.84 -10.04 -6.99
C ALA A 173 7.74 -8.84 -7.27
N MET A 174 7.97 -7.99 -6.26
CA MET A 174 8.88 -6.84 -6.37
C MET A 174 10.32 -7.27 -6.62
N GLU A 175 10.83 -8.30 -5.94
CA GLU A 175 12.17 -8.82 -6.14
C GLU A 175 12.38 -9.36 -7.56
N ILE A 176 11.39 -10.10 -8.09
CA ILE A 176 11.41 -10.59 -9.47
C ILE A 176 11.43 -9.43 -10.47
N MET A 177 10.62 -8.38 -10.25
CA MET A 177 10.63 -7.20 -11.11
C MET A 177 11.99 -6.48 -11.11
N GLU A 178 12.63 -6.35 -9.93
CA GLU A 178 13.99 -5.82 -9.84
C GLU A 178 15.02 -6.70 -10.56
N GLN A 179 14.88 -8.02 -10.47
CA GLN A 179 15.77 -8.94 -11.17
C GLN A 179 15.63 -8.79 -12.68
N ILE A 180 14.40 -8.77 -13.20
CA ILE A 180 14.15 -8.58 -14.63
C ILE A 180 14.72 -7.24 -15.10
N ALA A 181 14.54 -6.19 -14.31
CA ALA A 181 15.07 -4.88 -14.64
C ALA A 181 16.61 -4.88 -14.70
N ARG A 182 17.28 -5.47 -13.72
CA ARG A 182 18.75 -5.60 -13.71
C ARG A 182 19.31 -6.41 -14.89
N ASP A 183 18.58 -7.48 -15.29
CA ASP A 183 19.06 -8.40 -16.31
C ASP A 183 18.83 -7.90 -17.74
N HIS A 184 17.84 -7.03 -17.95
CA HIS A 184 17.36 -6.70 -19.29
C HIS A 184 17.27 -5.21 -19.60
N LEU A 185 17.33 -4.32 -18.62
CA LEU A 185 17.26 -2.88 -18.87
C LEU A 185 18.66 -2.26 -18.94
N PRO A 186 18.84 -1.22 -19.78
CA PRO A 186 20.10 -0.50 -19.87
C PRO A 186 20.31 0.39 -18.63
N ASP A 187 21.57 0.71 -18.32
CA ASP A 187 22.00 1.46 -17.14
C ASP A 187 21.42 2.89 -17.05
N ASN A 188 21.02 3.47 -18.18
CA ASN A 188 20.42 4.79 -18.25
C ASN A 188 18.91 4.80 -17.93
N ILE A 189 18.33 3.64 -17.63
CA ILE A 189 16.96 3.52 -17.14
C ILE A 189 17.00 3.17 -15.65
N GLY A 190 16.59 4.12 -14.82
CA GLY A 190 16.48 3.93 -13.39
C GLY A 190 15.18 3.22 -13.00
N LEU A 191 15.21 2.57 -11.86
CA LEU A 191 14.05 1.93 -11.24
C LEU A 191 13.85 2.51 -9.85
N GLU A 192 12.63 2.98 -9.56
CA GLU A 192 12.24 3.42 -8.22
C GLU A 192 10.87 2.85 -7.85
N TRP A 193 10.71 2.52 -6.58
CA TRP A 193 9.41 2.12 -6.05
C TRP A 193 8.60 3.34 -5.63
N SER A 194 7.29 3.31 -5.84
CA SER A 194 6.40 4.38 -5.40
C SER A 194 5.22 3.83 -4.59
N GLY A 195 4.52 4.72 -3.90
CA GLY A 195 3.34 4.38 -3.12
C GLY A 195 3.60 3.33 -2.03
N LEU A 196 2.75 2.30 -2.00
CA LEU A 196 2.83 1.20 -1.03
C LEU A 196 4.12 0.40 -1.18
N SER A 197 4.55 0.14 -2.41
CA SER A 197 5.75 -0.65 -2.69
C SER A 197 7.01 -0.03 -2.12
N TYR A 198 7.12 1.29 -2.16
CA TYR A 198 8.21 2.03 -1.50
C TYR A 198 8.18 1.83 0.01
N GLN A 199 6.99 1.92 0.62
CA GLN A 199 6.85 1.75 2.07
C GLN A 199 7.14 0.30 2.50
N GLU A 200 6.67 -0.69 1.72
CA GLU A 200 6.95 -2.10 1.96
C GLU A 200 8.44 -2.40 1.88
N LYS A 201 9.13 -1.87 0.87
CA LYS A 201 10.58 -2.00 0.72
C LYS A 201 11.34 -1.36 1.88
N GLN A 202 10.90 -0.19 2.33
CA GLN A 202 11.49 0.53 3.47
C GLN A 202 11.20 -0.19 4.80
N ALA A 203 9.98 -0.68 5.00
CA ALA A 203 9.58 -1.39 6.21
C ALA A 203 10.21 -2.78 6.32
N GLY A 204 10.40 -3.49 5.21
CA GLY A 204 10.94 -4.85 5.19
C GLY A 204 12.31 -4.99 5.87
N GLY A 205 13.16 -3.96 5.81
CA GLY A 205 14.44 -3.92 6.51
C GLY A 205 14.35 -3.57 8.01
N GLN A 206 13.26 -2.97 8.47
CA GLN A 206 13.14 -2.43 9.83
C GLN A 206 12.25 -3.26 10.76
N THR A 207 11.42 -4.15 10.22
CA THR A 207 10.44 -4.93 11.00
C THR A 207 11.07 -5.72 12.12
N GLY A 208 12.21 -6.38 11.87
CA GLY A 208 12.94 -7.14 12.90
C GLY A 208 13.42 -6.25 14.05
N MET A 209 13.93 -5.07 13.75
CA MET A 209 14.39 -4.10 14.75
C MET A 209 13.22 -3.56 15.57
N VAL A 210 12.11 -3.20 14.91
CA VAL A 210 10.90 -2.72 15.59
C VAL A 210 10.34 -3.78 16.52
N MET A 211 10.24 -5.04 16.08
CA MET A 211 9.77 -6.13 16.93
C MET A 211 10.72 -6.40 18.11
N ALA A 212 12.04 -6.35 17.91
CA ALA A 212 13.00 -6.46 18.99
C ALA A 212 12.84 -5.34 20.04
N LEU A 213 12.62 -4.10 19.59
CA LEU A 213 12.35 -2.96 20.48
C LEU A 213 11.03 -3.14 21.24
N VAL A 214 9.97 -3.61 20.57
CA VAL A 214 8.68 -3.90 21.23
C VAL A 214 8.87 -4.93 22.35
N PHE A 215 9.54 -6.04 22.09
CA PHE A 215 9.83 -7.05 23.13
C PHE A 215 10.69 -6.50 24.26
N LEU A 216 11.70 -5.69 23.93
CA LEU A 216 12.55 -5.04 24.92
C LEU A 216 11.76 -4.10 25.84
N PHE A 217 10.94 -3.22 25.27
CA PHE A 217 10.15 -2.28 26.06
C PHE A 217 9.09 -2.99 26.90
N VAL A 218 8.41 -3.99 26.34
CA VAL A 218 7.46 -4.82 27.10
C VAL A 218 8.16 -5.51 28.26
N PHE A 219 9.35 -6.07 28.02
CA PHE A 219 10.16 -6.70 29.07
C PHE A 219 10.55 -5.71 30.17
N LEU A 220 11.08 -4.53 29.81
CA LEU A 220 11.50 -3.51 30.78
C LEU A 220 10.32 -2.95 31.58
N PHE A 221 9.17 -2.72 30.92
CA PHE A 221 7.96 -2.28 31.60
C PHE A 221 7.48 -3.32 32.61
N LEU A 222 7.44 -4.59 32.24
CA LEU A 222 7.07 -5.68 33.13
C LEU A 222 8.08 -5.88 34.25
N ALA A 223 9.40 -5.72 33.97
CA ALA A 223 10.44 -5.83 34.98
C ALA A 223 10.28 -4.73 36.04
N ALA A 224 9.97 -3.51 35.62
CA ALA A 224 9.68 -2.39 36.52
C ALA A 224 8.41 -2.64 37.33
N GLN A 225 7.33 -3.13 36.71
CA GLN A 225 6.06 -3.39 37.38
C GLN A 225 6.15 -4.50 38.43
N TYR A 226 6.88 -5.57 38.14
CA TYR A 226 7.00 -6.73 39.04
C TYR A 226 8.18 -6.66 40.00
N GLU A 227 9.03 -5.62 39.88
CA GLU A 227 10.30 -5.55 40.63
C GLU A 227 11.13 -6.84 40.54
N SER A 228 11.11 -7.47 39.36
CA SER A 228 11.70 -8.77 39.13
C SER A 228 12.13 -8.95 37.67
N TRP A 229 13.35 -9.41 37.45
CA TRP A 229 13.86 -9.74 36.10
C TRP A 229 13.40 -11.09 35.57
N THR A 230 12.86 -11.96 36.44
CA THR A 230 12.49 -13.33 36.06
C THR A 230 11.01 -13.47 35.69
N VAL A 231 10.12 -12.76 36.39
CA VAL A 231 8.69 -12.86 36.17
C VAL A 231 8.27 -12.44 34.75
N PRO A 232 8.82 -11.35 34.17
CA PRO A 232 8.51 -10.95 32.80
C PRO A 232 8.75 -12.03 31.74
N ILE A 233 9.73 -12.89 31.97
CA ILE A 233 10.08 -13.98 31.03
C ILE A 233 8.87 -14.93 30.85
N ALA A 234 8.15 -15.24 31.92
CA ALA A 234 6.97 -16.11 31.84
C ALA A 234 5.86 -15.49 30.95
N VAL A 235 5.68 -14.17 31.01
CA VAL A 235 4.73 -13.44 30.15
C VAL A 235 5.21 -13.44 28.71
N LEU A 236 6.48 -13.12 28.47
CA LEU A 236 7.05 -13.06 27.12
C LEU A 236 7.02 -14.41 26.38
N LEU A 237 7.23 -15.53 27.10
CA LEU A 237 7.15 -16.88 26.53
C LEU A 237 5.74 -17.23 25.99
N SER A 238 4.70 -16.53 26.43
CA SER A 238 3.33 -16.74 25.92
C SER A 238 3.04 -16.00 24.62
N LEU A 239 3.80 -14.94 24.30
CA LEU A 239 3.53 -14.09 23.13
C LEU A 239 3.73 -14.80 21.77
N PRO A 240 4.75 -15.67 21.59
CA PRO A 240 4.90 -16.43 20.35
C PRO A 240 3.68 -17.25 19.95
N VAL A 241 2.91 -17.72 20.93
CA VAL A 241 1.68 -18.48 20.68
C VAL A 241 0.58 -17.62 20.04
N ALA A 242 0.44 -16.38 20.52
CA ALA A 242 -0.46 -15.41 19.91
C ALA A 242 -0.01 -15.04 18.48
N ALA A 243 1.29 -14.84 18.29
CA ALA A 243 1.86 -14.58 16.96
C ALA A 243 1.62 -15.76 16.01
N LEU A 244 1.84 -17.00 16.47
CA LEU A 244 1.51 -18.21 15.69
C LEU A 244 0.06 -18.21 15.23
N GLY A 245 -0.87 -17.88 16.11
CA GLY A 245 -2.29 -17.78 15.77
C GLY A 245 -2.57 -16.71 14.72
N ALA A 246 -1.91 -15.56 14.81
CA ALA A 246 -2.04 -14.48 13.83
C ALA A 246 -1.53 -14.91 12.45
N TYR A 247 -0.35 -15.54 12.36
CA TYR A 247 0.20 -16.05 11.09
C TYR A 247 -0.66 -17.15 10.48
N LEU A 248 -1.16 -18.08 11.30
CA LEU A 248 -2.08 -19.13 10.84
C LEU A 248 -3.39 -18.53 10.31
N GLY A 249 -3.93 -17.51 10.98
CA GLY A 249 -5.15 -16.85 10.54
C GLY A 249 -4.98 -16.17 9.18
N VAL A 250 -3.90 -15.43 8.98
CA VAL A 250 -3.57 -14.77 7.72
C VAL A 250 -3.35 -15.80 6.61
N TRP A 251 -2.65 -16.90 6.90
CA TRP A 251 -2.43 -17.99 5.94
C TRP A 251 -3.75 -18.68 5.52
N VAL A 252 -4.62 -19.01 6.48
CA VAL A 252 -5.93 -19.65 6.19
C VAL A 252 -6.85 -18.74 5.38
N CYS A 253 -6.82 -17.43 5.66
CA CYS A 253 -7.60 -16.44 4.92
C CYS A 253 -6.98 -16.03 3.57
N GLY A 254 -5.80 -16.55 3.20
CA GLY A 254 -5.13 -16.21 1.95
C GLY A 254 -4.66 -14.75 1.88
N LEU A 255 -4.41 -14.13 3.05
CA LEU A 255 -3.89 -12.78 3.15
C LEU A 255 -2.35 -12.79 3.19
N GLU A 256 -1.76 -11.65 2.84
CA GLU A 256 -0.30 -11.50 2.83
C GLU A 256 0.22 -10.89 4.14
N ASN A 257 1.51 -11.13 4.42
CA ASN A 257 2.21 -10.47 5.52
C ASN A 257 2.66 -9.07 5.09
N ASP A 258 1.74 -8.14 5.09
CA ASP A 258 1.95 -6.74 4.75
C ASP A 258 2.28 -5.87 5.99
N VAL A 259 2.53 -4.58 5.75
CA VAL A 259 2.80 -3.60 6.82
C VAL A 259 1.63 -3.51 7.81
N TYR A 260 0.40 -3.66 7.34
CA TYR A 260 -0.79 -3.59 8.21
C TYR A 260 -0.89 -4.78 9.12
N PHE A 261 -0.60 -5.99 8.62
CA PHE A 261 -0.52 -7.18 9.47
C PHE A 261 0.56 -7.04 10.54
N GLN A 262 1.74 -6.47 10.20
CA GLN A 262 2.82 -6.22 11.15
C GLN A 262 2.42 -5.22 12.24
N ILE A 263 1.67 -4.16 11.91
CA ILE A 263 1.06 -3.26 12.90
C ILE A 263 0.09 -4.04 13.79
N GLY A 264 -0.72 -4.92 13.22
CA GLY A 264 -1.59 -5.82 13.95
C GLY A 264 -0.85 -6.72 14.95
N LEU A 265 0.32 -7.24 14.54
CA LEU A 265 1.18 -8.05 15.43
C LEU A 265 1.70 -7.24 16.62
N VAL A 266 2.14 -6.00 16.42
CA VAL A 266 2.58 -5.13 17.52
C VAL A 266 1.43 -4.88 18.51
N MET A 267 0.22 -4.59 18.00
CA MET A 267 -0.97 -4.42 18.82
C MET A 267 -1.33 -5.71 19.58
N LEU A 268 -1.22 -6.86 18.91
CA LEU A 268 -1.50 -8.18 19.50
C LEU A 268 -0.57 -8.50 20.67
N VAL A 269 0.71 -8.11 20.60
CA VAL A 269 1.67 -8.28 21.71
C VAL A 269 1.15 -7.61 22.99
N GLY A 270 0.68 -6.37 22.89
CA GLY A 270 0.11 -5.66 24.05
C GLY A 270 -1.15 -6.30 24.60
N LEU A 271 -2.04 -6.76 23.72
CA LEU A 271 -3.30 -7.38 24.11
C LEU A 271 -3.11 -8.77 24.73
N ALA A 272 -2.23 -9.60 24.14
CA ALA A 272 -1.92 -10.92 24.67
C ALA A 272 -1.16 -10.83 26.01
N ALA A 273 -0.20 -9.89 26.12
CA ALA A 273 0.52 -9.64 27.36
C ALA A 273 -0.42 -9.31 28.51
N LYS A 274 -1.48 -8.51 28.30
CA LYS A 274 -2.48 -8.17 29.32
C LYS A 274 -3.09 -9.42 29.97
N ASN A 275 -3.45 -10.43 29.18
CA ASN A 275 -4.04 -11.66 29.69
C ASN A 275 -3.03 -12.47 30.52
N ALA A 276 -1.78 -12.56 30.06
CA ALA A 276 -0.71 -13.25 30.77
C ALA A 276 -0.34 -12.52 32.08
N ILE A 277 -0.29 -11.19 32.08
CA ILE A 277 -0.06 -10.35 33.26
C ILE A 277 -1.03 -10.68 34.37
N LEU A 278 -2.33 -10.73 34.07
CA LEU A 278 -3.37 -11.00 35.05
C LEU A 278 -3.21 -12.36 35.75
N ILE A 279 -2.78 -13.38 35.05
CA ILE A 279 -2.55 -14.72 35.62
C ILE A 279 -1.29 -14.72 36.47
N VAL A 280 -0.18 -14.19 35.93
CA VAL A 280 1.13 -14.19 36.57
C VAL A 280 1.13 -13.36 37.86
N GLU A 281 0.48 -12.20 37.85
CA GLU A 281 0.34 -11.34 39.03
C GLU A 281 -0.35 -12.07 40.20
N PHE A 282 -1.50 -12.69 39.91
CA PHE A 282 -2.22 -13.45 40.94
C PHE A 282 -1.43 -14.67 41.41
N ALA A 283 -0.76 -15.39 40.52
CA ALA A 283 0.07 -16.51 40.89
C ALA A 283 1.23 -16.06 41.79
N LYS A 284 1.90 -14.93 41.48
CA LYS A 284 2.97 -14.34 42.27
C LYS A 284 2.47 -13.98 43.68
N VAL A 285 1.32 -13.32 43.82
CA VAL A 285 0.74 -12.95 45.11
C VAL A 285 0.48 -14.16 46.00
N GLN A 286 0.02 -15.30 45.42
CA GLN A 286 -0.20 -16.51 46.20
C GLN A 286 1.12 -17.18 46.64
N VAL A 287 2.11 -17.22 45.76
CA VAL A 287 3.46 -17.71 46.09
C VAL A 287 4.11 -16.86 47.18
N ASP A 288 3.96 -15.55 47.15
CA ASP A 288 4.49 -14.62 48.15
C ASP A 288 3.78 -14.78 49.53
N LYS A 289 2.56 -15.33 49.56
CA LYS A 289 1.86 -15.73 50.80
C LYS A 289 2.32 -17.08 51.35
N GLY A 290 3.22 -17.80 50.66
CA GLY A 290 3.76 -19.08 51.09
C GLY A 290 3.03 -20.32 50.57
N GLU A 291 2.08 -20.14 49.63
CA GLU A 291 1.39 -21.26 48.97
C GLU A 291 2.30 -22.02 48.00
N ASP A 292 1.98 -23.29 47.76
CA ASP A 292 2.73 -24.10 46.80
C ASP A 292 2.69 -23.50 45.39
N LEU A 293 3.84 -23.50 44.70
CA LEU A 293 4.02 -22.86 43.41
C LEU A 293 3.05 -23.38 42.34
N VAL A 294 2.82 -24.70 42.29
CA VAL A 294 1.95 -25.30 41.28
C VAL A 294 0.50 -25.01 41.58
N GLN A 295 0.10 -25.12 42.87
CA GLN A 295 -1.23 -24.82 43.30
C GLN A 295 -1.58 -23.32 43.10
N SER A 296 -0.66 -22.43 43.40
CA SER A 296 -0.79 -20.98 43.17
C SER A 296 -1.03 -20.66 41.69
N ALA A 297 -0.29 -21.30 40.77
CA ALA A 297 -0.47 -21.10 39.33
C ALA A 297 -1.83 -21.60 38.83
N ILE A 298 -2.28 -22.77 39.27
CA ILE A 298 -3.60 -23.35 38.93
C ILE A 298 -4.72 -22.51 39.52
N TYR A 299 -4.59 -22.05 40.75
CA TYR A 299 -5.59 -21.21 41.42
C TYR A 299 -5.75 -19.87 40.70
N ALA A 300 -4.65 -19.22 40.36
CA ALA A 300 -4.65 -17.97 39.60
C ALA A 300 -5.33 -18.13 38.23
N ALA A 301 -5.04 -19.19 37.49
CA ALA A 301 -5.67 -19.48 36.22
C ALA A 301 -7.20 -19.68 36.36
N LYS A 302 -7.65 -20.45 37.36
CA LYS A 302 -9.07 -20.67 37.64
C LYS A 302 -9.80 -19.38 38.02
N LEU A 303 -9.21 -18.56 38.89
CA LEU A 303 -9.81 -17.32 39.37
C LEU A 303 -9.92 -16.29 38.23
N ARG A 304 -8.91 -16.20 37.37
CA ARG A 304 -8.86 -15.24 36.30
C ARG A 304 -9.47 -15.71 34.97
N PHE A 305 -9.90 -16.95 34.87
CA PHE A 305 -10.50 -17.53 33.68
C PHE A 305 -11.70 -16.71 33.17
N ARG A 306 -12.69 -16.45 34.01
CA ARG A 306 -13.90 -15.70 33.61
C ARG A 306 -13.60 -14.27 33.18
N PRO A 307 -12.86 -13.44 33.93
CA PRO A 307 -12.53 -12.08 33.55
C PRO A 307 -11.75 -12.02 32.22
N ILE A 308 -10.77 -12.92 32.02
CA ILE A 308 -9.98 -13.00 30.78
C ILE A 308 -10.88 -13.38 29.60
N LEU A 309 -11.72 -14.40 29.78
CA LEU A 309 -12.63 -14.87 28.73
C LEU A 309 -13.60 -13.76 28.30
N MET A 310 -14.22 -13.05 29.25
CA MET A 310 -15.18 -11.98 28.98
C MET A 310 -14.51 -10.82 28.20
N THR A 311 -13.36 -10.35 28.67
CA THR A 311 -12.68 -9.21 28.01
C THR A 311 -12.12 -9.58 26.64
N SER A 312 -11.58 -10.78 26.52
CA SER A 312 -10.99 -11.23 25.25
C SER A 312 -12.05 -11.59 24.21
N LEU A 313 -13.18 -12.21 24.60
CA LEU A 313 -14.29 -12.46 23.68
C LEU A 313 -14.93 -11.16 23.20
N ALA A 314 -15.14 -10.19 24.10
CA ALA A 314 -15.64 -8.88 23.72
C ALA A 314 -14.73 -8.21 22.68
N PHE A 315 -13.40 -8.32 22.85
CA PHE A 315 -12.44 -7.80 21.89
C PHE A 315 -12.46 -8.56 20.57
N VAL A 316 -12.45 -9.90 20.59
CA VAL A 316 -12.50 -10.75 19.39
C VAL A 316 -13.76 -10.46 18.59
N LEU A 317 -14.92 -10.36 19.22
CA LEU A 317 -16.17 -9.99 18.56
C LEU A 317 -16.13 -8.56 18.01
N GLY A 318 -15.47 -7.63 18.71
CA GLY A 318 -15.26 -6.27 18.25
C GLY A 318 -14.37 -6.16 17.01
N MET A 319 -13.46 -7.13 16.78
CA MET A 319 -12.61 -7.19 15.59
C MET A 319 -13.32 -7.81 14.38
N LEU A 320 -14.43 -8.52 14.57
CA LEU A 320 -15.15 -9.21 13.50
C LEU A 320 -15.57 -8.29 12.33
N PRO A 321 -16.06 -7.05 12.56
CA PRO A 321 -16.34 -6.12 11.46
C PRO A 321 -15.13 -5.76 10.61
N MET A 322 -13.91 -5.76 11.18
CA MET A 322 -12.67 -5.52 10.43
C MET A 322 -12.29 -6.73 9.57
N VAL A 323 -12.47 -7.95 10.08
CA VAL A 323 -12.23 -9.19 9.33
C VAL A 323 -13.17 -9.30 8.13
N LEU A 324 -14.43 -8.91 8.30
CA LEU A 324 -15.47 -8.97 7.28
C LEU A 324 -15.59 -7.68 6.46
N ALA A 325 -14.66 -6.76 6.58
CA ALA A 325 -14.71 -5.47 5.90
C ALA A 325 -14.74 -5.64 4.37
N SER A 326 -15.54 -4.82 3.70
CA SER A 326 -15.66 -4.77 2.25
C SER A 326 -15.57 -3.34 1.73
N GLY A 327 -15.36 -3.16 0.42
CA GLY A 327 -15.25 -1.85 -0.21
C GLY A 327 -13.86 -1.22 -0.13
N PRO A 328 -13.71 0.07 -0.49
CA PRO A 328 -12.42 0.74 -0.52
C PRO A 328 -11.68 0.69 0.82
N GLY A 329 -10.40 0.31 0.83
CA GLY A 329 -9.57 0.15 2.02
C GLY A 329 -9.93 -1.09 2.87
N SER A 330 -10.66 -2.07 2.33
CA SER A 330 -10.96 -3.32 3.05
C SER A 330 -9.71 -4.16 3.31
N ALA A 331 -8.77 -4.20 2.37
CA ALA A 331 -7.55 -5.01 2.48
C ALA A 331 -6.75 -4.68 3.75
N SER A 332 -6.50 -3.40 4.01
CA SER A 332 -5.79 -2.97 5.22
C SER A 332 -6.54 -3.31 6.53
N ARG A 333 -7.86 -3.15 6.52
CA ARG A 333 -8.70 -3.52 7.69
C ARG A 333 -8.73 -5.02 7.90
N GLN A 334 -8.84 -5.80 6.82
CA GLN A 334 -8.81 -7.27 6.89
C GLN A 334 -7.45 -7.77 7.36
N ALA A 335 -6.34 -7.22 6.88
CA ALA A 335 -4.99 -7.62 7.31
C ALA A 335 -4.78 -7.42 8.80
N ILE A 336 -5.08 -6.21 9.35
CA ILE A 336 -5.01 -5.94 10.78
C ILE A 336 -6.01 -6.83 11.54
N GLY A 337 -7.28 -6.82 11.08
CA GLY A 337 -8.39 -7.49 11.76
C GLY A 337 -8.17 -8.99 11.89
N THR A 338 -7.79 -9.67 10.81
CA THR A 338 -7.57 -11.12 10.78
C THR A 338 -6.38 -11.52 11.66
N GLY A 339 -5.25 -10.82 11.56
CA GLY A 339 -4.09 -11.11 12.39
C GLY A 339 -4.41 -11.02 13.88
N VAL A 340 -5.06 -9.94 14.31
CA VAL A 340 -5.42 -9.73 15.71
C VAL A 340 -6.53 -10.68 16.15
N PHE A 341 -7.54 -10.94 15.33
CA PHE A 341 -8.65 -11.85 15.63
C PHE A 341 -8.17 -13.27 15.93
N PHE A 342 -7.44 -13.88 15.00
CA PHE A 342 -6.92 -15.23 15.18
C PHE A 342 -5.82 -15.30 16.25
N GLY A 343 -4.95 -14.29 16.31
CA GLY A 343 -3.94 -14.20 17.36
C GLY A 343 -4.53 -14.14 18.75
N MET A 344 -5.61 -13.38 18.96
CA MET A 344 -6.33 -13.33 20.25
C MET A 344 -7.04 -14.65 20.57
N ILE A 345 -7.65 -15.33 19.61
CA ILE A 345 -8.23 -16.67 19.84
C ILE A 345 -7.17 -17.63 20.35
N PHE A 346 -6.00 -17.67 19.71
CA PHE A 346 -4.88 -18.52 20.14
C PHE A 346 -4.36 -18.10 21.52
N ALA A 347 -4.23 -16.79 21.77
CA ALA A 347 -3.85 -16.28 23.09
C ALA A 347 -4.83 -16.71 24.20
N ILE A 348 -6.12 -16.77 23.91
CA ILE A 348 -7.14 -17.23 24.88
C ILE A 348 -7.01 -18.74 25.09
N VAL A 349 -7.11 -19.52 24.02
CA VAL A 349 -7.19 -20.99 24.10
C VAL A 349 -5.91 -21.58 24.71
N PHE A 350 -4.76 -21.15 24.22
CA PHE A 350 -3.48 -21.69 24.70
C PHE A 350 -2.89 -20.91 25.85
N GLY A 351 -3.11 -19.58 25.91
CA GLY A 351 -2.55 -18.73 26.96
C GLY A 351 -3.00 -19.13 28.35
N ILE A 352 -4.26 -19.51 28.53
CA ILE A 352 -4.80 -19.95 29.84
C ILE A 352 -4.06 -21.19 30.38
N ILE A 353 -3.57 -22.06 29.49
CA ILE A 353 -2.85 -23.29 29.87
C ILE A 353 -1.35 -23.03 29.94
N LEU A 354 -0.79 -22.33 28.96
CA LEU A 354 0.66 -22.15 28.82
C LEU A 354 1.23 -21.10 29.79
N VAL A 355 0.48 -20.04 30.10
CA VAL A 355 0.98 -18.99 31.01
C VAL A 355 1.26 -19.54 32.41
N PRO A 356 0.35 -20.30 33.08
CA PRO A 356 0.65 -20.95 34.35
C PRO A 356 1.82 -21.93 34.26
N PHE A 357 1.91 -22.67 33.16
CA PHE A 357 3.04 -23.59 32.91
C PHE A 357 4.38 -22.84 32.82
N PHE A 358 4.46 -21.79 32.04
CA PHE A 358 5.69 -20.98 31.91
C PHE A 358 6.03 -20.29 33.23
N PHE A 359 5.05 -19.83 34.00
CA PHE A 359 5.28 -19.28 35.33
C PHE A 359 5.97 -20.31 36.25
N VAL A 360 5.45 -21.52 36.35
CA VAL A 360 6.04 -22.59 37.16
C VAL A 360 7.44 -22.97 36.67
N MET A 361 7.64 -23.05 35.35
CA MET A 361 8.93 -23.37 34.74
C MET A 361 10.00 -22.32 35.11
N VAL A 362 9.68 -21.04 34.95
CA VAL A 362 10.59 -19.93 35.24
C VAL A 362 10.94 -19.86 36.74
N TYR A 363 9.94 -20.03 37.63
CA TYR A 363 10.18 -20.03 39.07
C TYR A 363 11.00 -21.22 39.55
N LYS A 364 10.79 -22.43 39.03
CA LYS A 364 11.63 -23.61 39.33
C LYS A 364 13.04 -23.41 38.86
N THR A 365 13.26 -22.81 37.69
CA THR A 365 14.60 -22.52 37.17
C THR A 365 15.32 -21.51 38.07
N LYS A 366 14.63 -20.43 38.46
CA LYS A 366 15.17 -19.45 39.42
C LYS A 366 15.60 -20.11 40.73
N SER A 367 14.76 -20.96 41.28
CA SER A 367 15.04 -21.69 42.54
C SER A 367 16.28 -22.63 42.42
N LYS A 368 16.43 -23.31 41.29
CA LYS A 368 17.63 -24.14 41.02
C LYS A 368 18.92 -23.30 40.93
N ILE A 369 18.88 -22.17 40.23
CA ILE A 369 20.03 -21.27 40.07
C ILE A 369 20.46 -20.69 41.42
N LEU A 370 19.50 -20.30 42.28
CA LEU A 370 19.78 -19.79 43.61
C LEU A 370 20.38 -20.85 44.56
N LYS A 371 19.95 -22.12 44.44
CA LYS A 371 20.56 -23.23 45.20
C LYS A 371 21.98 -23.50 44.73
N TYR A 372 22.27 -23.48 43.45
CA TYR A 372 23.60 -23.69 42.91
C TYR A 372 24.60 -22.59 43.28
N LYS A 373 24.13 -21.36 43.49
CA LYS A 373 24.93 -20.19 43.88
C LYS A 373 25.25 -20.16 45.39
N LYS A 374 24.55 -21.00 46.21
CA LYS A 374 24.75 -21.12 47.65
C LYS A 374 25.57 -22.38 48.06
N SER A 375 25.80 -23.27 47.11
CA SER A 375 26.72 -24.40 47.23
C SER A 375 28.07 -24.02 46.61
#